data_ac175466b8a4ff8508c7575aab43a0e7
#
_entry.id   ac175466b8a4ff8508c7575aab43a0e7
#
_cell.length_a   1.000
_cell.length_b   1.000
_cell.length_c   1.000
_cell.angle_alpha   90.00
_cell.angle_beta   90.00
_cell.angle_gamma   90.00
#
_symmetry.space_group_name_H-M   'P 1'
#
loop_
_entity.id
_entity.type
_entity.pdbx_description
1 polymer ?
#
loop_
_entity_poly.entity_id
_entity_poly.type
_entity_poly.pdbx_seq_one_letter_code
_entity_poly.pdbx_strand_id
1 'polypeptide(L)'
;MPKPAFEIIIHRGERRIKVIFENNAKWNARMIHVPGAKWSKTLKSWHIPDTKENRQRCKLPGDELAVQVLPVKAPLATGKAALLYISRANKMQMQKFIEHLQLKAYSPSTITTYRNEFAQLLQLLRELPVENLEPEHIRRYMLWCVRKGLKENTMHSRMNALKCYFEQVLHREKMFFDIPRPKRPIQLPKVLNETELAKMFNALTNKKHKAILFTAYSAGLRVSEVANLKLADIDSRRMQIHICRAKGKKDRYVHLSPVLLDILRQYLRMCKPRPKEYLFESSQTQSAYPHRTLQQIFSNAKRSAGIRKEVGIHSLRHSFATHLLEKGTDIRYIKEILGHFNIRTTERYLHVSKKQLVNVVSPFDDLWKSENIEW
;
A
#
# COMPACT_ATOMS: atom_id res chain seq x y z
N MET A 1 -46.70 23.79 30.84
CA MET A 1 -45.42 24.39 30.46
C MET A 1 -44.87 23.62 29.31
N PRO A 2 -44.46 24.22 28.22
CA PRO A 2 -43.83 23.50 27.12
C PRO A 2 -42.53 22.81 27.62
N LYS A 3 -42.35 21.55 27.23
CA LYS A 3 -41.16 20.77 27.57
C LYS A 3 -39.97 21.27 26.79
N PRO A 4 -38.75 21.34 27.37
CA PRO A 4 -37.56 21.75 26.65
C PRO A 4 -37.26 20.74 25.52
N ALA A 5 -36.82 21.25 24.39
CA ALA A 5 -36.27 20.43 23.30
C ALA A 5 -34.75 20.29 23.47
N PHE A 6 -34.18 19.20 23.01
CA PHE A 6 -32.78 18.88 23.17
C PHE A 6 -32.15 18.52 21.79
N GLU A 7 -30.98 19.07 21.52
CA GLU A 7 -30.24 18.87 20.29
C GLU A 7 -28.77 18.59 20.60
N ILE A 8 -28.19 17.56 19.98
CA ILE A 8 -26.76 17.27 20.13
C ILE A 8 -25.97 18.16 19.16
N ILE A 9 -25.07 18.96 19.70
CA ILE A 9 -24.25 19.91 18.93
C ILE A 9 -22.75 19.72 19.24
N ILE A 10 -21.90 20.19 18.35
CA ILE A 10 -20.47 20.37 18.59
C ILE A 10 -20.23 21.86 18.90
N HIS A 11 -19.78 22.17 20.10
CA HIS A 11 -19.49 23.54 20.51
C HIS A 11 -18.06 23.62 21.06
N ARG A 12 -17.21 24.46 20.43
CA ARG A 12 -15.78 24.64 20.75
C ARG A 12 -14.99 23.32 20.75
N GLY A 13 -15.29 22.42 19.80
CA GLY A 13 -14.60 21.11 19.68
C GLY A 13 -15.09 20.02 20.64
N GLU A 14 -16.05 20.32 21.52
CA GLU A 14 -16.66 19.36 22.44
C GLU A 14 -18.09 19.03 22.03
N ARG A 15 -18.47 17.76 22.20
CA ARG A 15 -19.84 17.31 21.98
C ARG A 15 -20.69 17.70 23.19
N ARG A 16 -21.77 18.45 22.96
CA ARG A 16 -22.64 18.99 24.00
C ARG A 16 -24.10 18.85 23.61
N ILE A 17 -24.99 18.83 24.60
CA ILE A 17 -26.45 18.84 24.40
C ILE A 17 -26.93 20.26 24.53
N LYS A 18 -27.48 20.85 23.48
CA LYS A 18 -28.14 22.15 23.47
C LYS A 18 -29.55 21.99 24.06
N VAL A 19 -29.93 22.86 25.01
CA VAL A 19 -31.23 22.83 25.64
C VAL A 19 -32.02 24.03 25.14
N ILE A 20 -33.11 23.78 24.44
CA ILE A 20 -33.93 24.78 23.78
C ILE A 20 -35.25 24.90 24.54
N PHE A 21 -35.52 26.06 25.10
CA PHE A 21 -36.78 26.41 25.72
C PHE A 21 -37.04 27.91 25.61
N GLU A 22 -38.31 28.32 25.65
CA GLU A 22 -38.67 29.74 25.73
C GLU A 22 -38.11 30.36 27.00
N ASN A 23 -37.57 31.59 26.88
CA ASN A 23 -36.90 32.27 27.99
C ASN A 23 -37.81 32.36 29.23
N ASN A 24 -37.56 31.51 30.23
CA ASN A 24 -38.36 31.37 31.42
C ASN A 24 -37.45 31.30 32.64
N ALA A 25 -37.68 32.17 33.61
CA ALA A 25 -36.89 32.27 34.83
C ALA A 25 -36.79 30.94 35.62
N LYS A 26 -37.85 30.11 35.59
CA LYS A 26 -37.84 28.79 36.30
C LYS A 26 -36.90 27.79 35.59
N TRP A 27 -36.85 27.77 34.26
CA TRP A 27 -35.94 26.91 33.52
C TRP A 27 -34.48 27.37 33.61
N ASN A 28 -34.25 28.69 33.58
CA ASN A 28 -32.91 29.25 33.81
C ASN A 28 -32.36 28.90 35.18
N ALA A 29 -33.17 29.03 36.24
CA ALA A 29 -32.80 28.65 37.59
C ALA A 29 -32.47 27.14 37.72
N ARG A 30 -33.24 26.26 37.04
CA ARG A 30 -32.94 24.82 36.98
C ARG A 30 -31.64 24.51 36.26
N MET A 31 -31.33 25.20 35.17
CA MET A 31 -30.13 24.97 34.38
C MET A 31 -28.84 25.30 35.14
N ILE A 32 -28.89 26.30 36.05
CA ILE A 32 -27.75 26.69 36.90
C ILE A 32 -27.32 25.53 37.81
N HIS A 33 -28.27 24.70 38.24
CA HIS A 33 -28.01 23.55 39.14
C HIS A 33 -27.64 22.24 38.37
N VAL A 34 -27.62 22.26 37.05
CA VAL A 34 -27.20 21.08 36.26
C VAL A 34 -25.68 21.05 36.14
N PRO A 35 -25.00 19.99 36.61
CA PRO A 35 -23.55 19.91 36.56
C PRO A 35 -23.00 20.09 35.14
N GLY A 36 -22.09 21.04 34.98
CA GLY A 36 -21.46 21.34 33.68
C GLY A 36 -22.32 22.11 32.69
N ALA A 37 -23.50 22.59 33.08
CA ALA A 37 -24.31 23.49 32.23
C ALA A 37 -23.62 24.85 32.08
N LYS A 38 -23.62 25.36 30.86
CA LYS A 38 -23.07 26.67 30.50
C LYS A 38 -24.01 27.38 29.54
N TRP A 39 -24.15 28.69 29.70
CA TRP A 39 -24.85 29.56 28.77
C TRP A 39 -23.90 29.98 27.67
N SER A 40 -24.29 29.81 26.42
CA SER A 40 -23.52 30.29 25.26
C SER A 40 -24.17 31.54 24.65
N LYS A 41 -23.44 32.66 24.66
CA LYS A 41 -23.87 33.91 23.99
C LYS A 41 -24.01 33.72 22.47
N THR A 42 -23.16 32.89 21.87
CA THR A 42 -23.17 32.61 20.43
C THR A 42 -24.37 31.76 20.01
N LEU A 43 -24.70 30.74 20.84
CA LEU A 43 -25.85 29.87 20.58
C LEU A 43 -27.16 30.41 21.12
N LYS A 44 -27.12 31.50 21.90
CA LYS A 44 -28.25 32.06 22.66
C LYS A 44 -29.07 30.99 23.43
N SER A 45 -28.38 30.01 23.99
CA SER A 45 -28.98 28.83 24.62
C SER A 45 -28.07 28.21 25.66
N TRP A 46 -28.67 27.48 26.61
CA TRP A 46 -27.95 26.61 27.51
C TRP A 46 -27.43 25.38 26.82
N HIS A 47 -26.30 24.86 27.23
CA HIS A 47 -25.79 23.57 26.82
C HIS A 47 -25.11 22.83 27.97
N ILE A 48 -25.28 21.51 27.98
CA ILE A 48 -24.73 20.60 28.99
C ILE A 48 -23.75 19.62 28.35
N PRO A 49 -22.82 19.02 29.11
CA PRO A 49 -21.96 17.98 28.61
C PRO A 49 -22.76 16.80 28.06
N ASP A 50 -22.34 16.23 26.94
CA ASP A 50 -22.95 15.03 26.35
C ASP A 50 -22.44 13.79 27.06
N THR A 51 -23.04 13.48 28.20
CA THR A 51 -22.75 12.30 29.03
C THR A 51 -23.93 11.33 29.02
N LYS A 52 -23.66 10.06 29.33
CA LYS A 52 -24.69 9.00 29.37
C LYS A 52 -25.87 9.39 30.32
N GLU A 53 -25.53 10.00 31.44
CA GLU A 53 -26.53 10.46 32.44
C GLU A 53 -27.37 11.61 31.91
N ASN A 54 -26.74 12.61 31.25
CA ASN A 54 -27.45 13.74 30.69
C ASN A 54 -28.33 13.33 29.50
N ARG A 55 -27.90 12.35 28.69
CA ARG A 55 -28.75 11.79 27.62
C ARG A 55 -29.99 11.06 28.15
N GLN A 56 -29.84 10.28 29.24
CA GLN A 56 -30.97 9.64 29.90
C GLN A 56 -31.95 10.67 30.46
N ARG A 57 -31.45 11.73 31.11
CA ARG A 57 -32.29 12.83 31.61
C ARG A 57 -33.03 13.58 30.48
N CYS A 58 -32.38 13.76 29.35
CA CYS A 58 -32.96 14.45 28.20
C CYS A 58 -33.78 13.52 27.29
N LYS A 59 -33.90 12.23 27.60
CA LYS A 59 -34.57 11.21 26.79
C LYS A 59 -34.01 11.16 25.36
N LEU A 60 -32.74 11.49 25.16
CA LEU A 60 -32.05 11.35 23.90
C LEU A 60 -31.62 9.88 23.73
N PRO A 61 -31.63 9.38 22.48
CA PRO A 61 -31.16 8.02 22.23
C PRO A 61 -29.74 7.86 22.78
N GLY A 62 -29.53 6.79 23.53
CA GLY A 62 -28.21 6.45 24.08
C GLY A 62 -27.20 6.35 22.96
N ASP A 63 -25.94 6.69 23.25
CA ASP A 63 -24.83 6.55 22.28
C ASP A 63 -24.45 5.06 22.11
N GLU A 64 -25.40 4.14 22.32
CA GLU A 64 -25.18 2.70 22.21
C GLU A 64 -24.68 2.29 20.84
N LEU A 65 -25.09 2.98 19.79
CA LEU A 65 -24.55 2.79 18.42
C LEU A 65 -23.10 3.26 18.29
N ALA A 66 -22.67 4.25 19.06
CA ALA A 66 -21.31 4.80 18.93
C ALA A 66 -20.28 4.07 19.84
N VAL A 67 -20.76 3.44 20.93
CA VAL A 67 -19.88 2.73 21.89
C VAL A 67 -19.75 1.25 21.56
N GLN A 68 -20.77 0.62 20.94
CA GLN A 68 -20.73 -0.79 20.57
C GLN A 68 -19.91 -1.09 19.30
N VAL A 69 -19.65 -0.10 18.42
CA VAL A 69 -18.97 -0.33 17.15
C VAL A 69 -17.47 -0.60 17.29
N LEU A 70 -16.83 -0.09 18.36
CA LEU A 70 -15.43 -0.37 18.65
C LEU A 70 -15.22 -0.53 20.16
N PRO A 71 -15.22 -1.75 20.69
CA PRO A 71 -14.88 -1.96 22.09
C PRO A 71 -13.43 -1.52 22.35
N VAL A 72 -13.26 -0.59 23.29
CA VAL A 72 -11.94 -0.10 23.72
C VAL A 72 -11.08 -1.22 24.32
N LYS A 73 -11.70 -2.36 24.66
CA LYS A 73 -11.06 -3.60 25.09
C LYS A 73 -11.75 -4.78 24.41
N ALA A 74 -11.44 -5.04 23.14
CA ALA A 74 -11.61 -6.38 22.65
C ALA A 74 -10.44 -7.21 23.20
N PRO A 75 -10.67 -8.29 23.95
CA PRO A 75 -9.60 -9.24 24.21
C PRO A 75 -9.08 -9.72 22.86
N LEU A 76 -7.76 -9.70 22.71
CA LEU A 76 -7.07 -10.38 21.62
C LEU A 76 -7.50 -11.85 21.70
N ALA A 77 -8.46 -12.23 20.88
CA ALA A 77 -8.72 -13.63 20.61
C ALA A 77 -7.49 -14.17 19.88
N THR A 78 -6.62 -14.81 20.61
CA THR A 78 -5.36 -15.42 20.17
C THR A 78 -5.58 -16.71 19.35
N GLY A 79 -6.80 -16.96 18.86
CA GLY A 79 -7.14 -18.12 18.04
C GLY A 79 -7.57 -17.71 16.63
N LYS A 80 -7.00 -18.35 15.61
CA LYS A 80 -7.35 -18.17 14.18
C LYS A 80 -8.85 -18.33 13.87
N ALA A 81 -9.61 -19.02 14.70
CA ALA A 81 -11.04 -19.28 14.51
C ALA A 81 -11.95 -18.09 14.92
N ALA A 82 -11.56 -17.28 15.90
CA ALA A 82 -12.39 -16.16 16.38
C ALA A 82 -12.40 -14.93 15.47
N LEU A 83 -11.49 -14.86 14.49
CA LEU A 83 -11.32 -13.75 13.55
C LEU A 83 -12.17 -13.88 12.27
N LEU A 84 -13.01 -14.90 12.12
CA LEU A 84 -13.62 -15.23 10.84
C LEU A 84 -15.11 -14.96 10.74
N TYR A 85 -15.75 -14.45 11.81
CA TYR A 85 -17.19 -14.19 11.77
C TYR A 85 -17.49 -12.88 11.04
N ILE A 86 -18.25 -13.00 9.97
CA ILE A 86 -18.88 -11.90 9.24
C ILE A 86 -20.36 -12.24 9.11
N SER A 87 -21.26 -11.34 9.52
CA SER A 87 -22.71 -11.56 9.42
C SER A 87 -23.16 -11.83 7.99
N ARG A 88 -24.34 -12.43 7.83
CA ARG A 88 -24.92 -12.72 6.51
C ARG A 88 -25.08 -11.46 5.66
N ALA A 89 -25.56 -10.36 6.25
CA ALA A 89 -25.70 -9.07 5.58
C ALA A 89 -24.36 -8.55 5.07
N ASN A 90 -23.33 -8.57 5.93
CA ASN A 90 -22.00 -8.10 5.56
C ASN A 90 -21.30 -9.02 4.55
N LYS A 91 -21.58 -10.33 4.54
CA LYS A 91 -21.10 -11.24 3.47
C LYS A 91 -21.68 -10.88 2.11
N MET A 92 -22.96 -10.51 2.05
CA MET A 92 -23.59 -10.04 0.80
C MET A 92 -22.91 -8.76 0.28
N GLN A 93 -22.58 -7.82 1.17
CA GLN A 93 -21.86 -6.60 0.79
C GLN A 93 -20.42 -6.87 0.35
N MET A 94 -19.75 -7.83 0.97
CA MET A 94 -18.43 -8.31 0.52
C MET A 94 -18.52 -8.86 -0.91
N GLN A 95 -19.54 -9.64 -1.21
CA GLN A 95 -19.74 -10.22 -2.54
C GLN A 95 -19.98 -9.13 -3.59
N LYS A 96 -20.88 -8.17 -3.35
CA LYS A 96 -21.11 -7.00 -4.21
C LYS A 96 -19.80 -6.22 -4.46
N PHE A 97 -18.99 -6.05 -3.42
CA PHE A 97 -17.71 -5.36 -3.54
C PHE A 97 -16.73 -6.12 -4.46
N ILE A 98 -16.62 -7.44 -4.29
CA ILE A 98 -15.75 -8.27 -5.15
C ILE A 98 -16.22 -8.22 -6.61
N GLU A 99 -17.51 -8.34 -6.87
CA GLU A 99 -18.10 -8.24 -8.21
C GLU A 99 -17.79 -6.87 -8.86
N HIS A 100 -17.95 -5.79 -8.12
CA HIS A 100 -17.59 -4.45 -8.60
C HIS A 100 -16.12 -4.35 -8.99
N LEU A 101 -15.21 -4.90 -8.18
CA LEU A 101 -13.77 -4.90 -8.49
C LEU A 101 -13.47 -5.75 -9.73
N GLN A 102 -14.17 -6.87 -9.92
CA GLN A 102 -14.06 -7.72 -11.11
C GLN A 102 -14.55 -7.00 -12.37
N LEU A 103 -15.73 -6.37 -12.32
CA LEU A 103 -16.28 -5.57 -13.42
C LEU A 103 -15.35 -4.43 -13.84
N LYS A 104 -14.66 -3.81 -12.88
CA LYS A 104 -13.62 -2.80 -13.16
C LYS A 104 -12.27 -3.39 -13.63
N ALA A 105 -12.21 -4.68 -13.86
CA ALA A 105 -11.02 -5.40 -14.31
C ALA A 105 -9.77 -5.12 -13.44
N TYR A 106 -9.95 -5.01 -12.11
CA TYR A 106 -8.83 -4.95 -11.18
C TYR A 106 -8.03 -6.26 -11.22
N SER A 107 -6.72 -6.16 -10.98
CA SER A 107 -5.87 -7.35 -10.93
C SER A 107 -6.28 -8.29 -9.78
N PRO A 108 -6.12 -9.62 -9.92
CA PRO A 108 -6.44 -10.57 -8.84
C PRO A 108 -5.75 -10.24 -7.52
N SER A 109 -4.52 -9.72 -7.58
CA SER A 109 -3.76 -9.27 -6.41
C SER A 109 -4.42 -8.05 -5.73
N THR A 110 -4.91 -7.09 -6.52
CA THR A 110 -5.62 -5.91 -6.00
C THR A 110 -6.95 -6.31 -5.37
N ILE A 111 -7.72 -7.19 -6.03
CA ILE A 111 -8.98 -7.72 -5.50
C ILE A 111 -8.73 -8.42 -4.15
N THR A 112 -7.72 -9.29 -4.07
CA THR A 112 -7.36 -9.97 -2.83
C THR A 112 -6.99 -8.98 -1.73
N THR A 113 -6.19 -7.96 -2.03
CA THR A 113 -5.79 -6.93 -1.07
C THR A 113 -7.01 -6.16 -0.56
N TYR A 114 -7.84 -5.65 -1.47
CA TYR A 114 -9.02 -4.86 -1.11
C TYR A 114 -10.05 -5.68 -0.34
N ARG A 115 -10.28 -6.93 -0.76
CA ARG A 115 -11.11 -7.89 -0.03
C ARG A 115 -10.63 -8.08 1.41
N ASN A 116 -9.33 -8.31 1.60
CA ASN A 116 -8.77 -8.55 2.93
C ASN A 116 -8.85 -7.29 3.82
N GLU A 117 -8.58 -6.11 3.26
CA GLU A 117 -8.71 -4.85 4.01
C GLU A 117 -10.15 -4.53 4.39
N PHE A 118 -11.11 -4.82 3.51
CA PHE A 118 -12.53 -4.66 3.80
C PHE A 118 -13.02 -5.69 4.81
N ALA A 119 -12.58 -6.95 4.71
CA ALA A 119 -12.90 -8.00 5.66
C ALA A 119 -12.53 -7.64 7.11
N GLN A 120 -11.40 -6.94 7.32
CA GLN A 120 -10.99 -6.47 8.64
C GLN A 120 -12.03 -5.55 9.29
N LEU A 121 -12.65 -4.67 8.52
CA LEU A 121 -13.74 -3.83 9.01
C LEU A 121 -14.98 -4.69 9.32
N LEU A 122 -15.41 -5.55 8.38
CA LEU A 122 -16.61 -6.36 8.53
C LEU A 122 -16.55 -7.30 9.75
N GLN A 123 -15.37 -7.83 10.05
CA GLN A 123 -15.14 -8.66 11.24
C GLN A 123 -15.31 -7.89 12.55
N LEU A 124 -14.97 -6.61 12.57
CA LEU A 124 -15.17 -5.75 13.74
C LEU A 124 -16.63 -5.35 13.93
N LEU A 125 -17.35 -5.18 12.83
CA LEU A 125 -18.77 -4.80 12.86
C LEU A 125 -19.68 -5.90 13.38
N ARG A 126 -19.28 -7.16 13.26
CA ARG A 126 -20.09 -8.33 13.64
C ARG A 126 -21.47 -8.27 12.98
N GLU A 127 -22.53 -8.02 13.77
CA GLU A 127 -23.93 -7.96 13.29
C GLU A 127 -24.31 -6.60 12.69
N LEU A 128 -23.54 -5.55 12.95
CA LEU A 128 -23.86 -4.22 12.45
C LEU A 128 -23.68 -4.18 10.92
N PRO A 129 -24.71 -3.83 10.14
CA PRO A 129 -24.59 -3.71 8.69
C PRO A 129 -23.62 -2.59 8.31
N VAL A 130 -22.66 -2.89 7.44
CA VAL A 130 -21.66 -1.93 6.98
C VAL A 130 -22.26 -0.75 6.23
N GLU A 131 -23.43 -0.94 5.63
CA GLU A 131 -24.20 0.10 4.95
C GLU A 131 -24.66 1.21 5.88
N ASN A 132 -24.82 0.95 7.17
CA ASN A 132 -25.25 1.93 8.17
C ASN A 132 -24.11 2.78 8.73
N LEU A 133 -22.86 2.54 8.30
CA LEU A 133 -21.72 3.32 8.78
C LEU A 133 -21.73 4.71 8.16
N GLU A 134 -21.58 5.72 9.03
CA GLU A 134 -21.41 7.12 8.66
C GLU A 134 -19.92 7.50 8.59
N PRO A 135 -19.58 8.67 8.00
CA PRO A 135 -18.20 9.16 7.89
C PRO A 135 -17.44 9.15 9.22
N GLU A 136 -18.10 9.54 10.31
CA GLU A 136 -17.49 9.58 11.63
C GLU A 136 -17.13 8.19 12.16
N HIS A 137 -17.93 7.16 11.86
CA HIS A 137 -17.61 5.78 12.24
C HIS A 137 -16.35 5.29 11.52
N ILE A 138 -16.19 5.65 10.23
CA ILE A 138 -15.00 5.30 9.45
C ILE A 138 -13.78 6.05 9.96
N ARG A 139 -13.91 7.33 10.29
CA ARG A 139 -12.85 8.13 10.90
C ARG A 139 -12.36 7.51 12.21
N ARG A 140 -13.27 7.09 13.09
CA ARG A 140 -12.95 6.39 14.35
C ARG A 140 -12.25 5.06 14.10
N TYR A 141 -12.72 4.29 13.11
CA TYR A 141 -12.07 3.06 12.70
C TYR A 141 -10.64 3.30 12.21
N MET A 142 -10.42 4.30 11.38
CA MET A 142 -9.09 4.65 10.91
C MET A 142 -8.17 5.10 12.05
N LEU A 143 -8.69 5.90 12.99
CA LEU A 143 -7.95 6.31 14.19
C LEU A 143 -7.58 5.10 15.07
N TRP A 144 -8.50 4.15 15.23
CA TRP A 144 -8.21 2.89 15.90
C TRP A 144 -7.10 2.10 15.21
N CYS A 145 -7.09 2.05 13.89
CA CYS A 145 -6.02 1.41 13.11
C CYS A 145 -4.65 2.06 13.39
N VAL A 146 -4.60 3.39 13.44
CA VAL A 146 -3.37 4.14 13.79
C VAL A 146 -2.90 3.77 15.20
N ARG A 147 -3.81 3.79 16.18
CA ARG A 147 -3.51 3.43 17.59
C ARG A 147 -3.03 1.97 17.73
N LYS A 148 -3.43 1.08 16.83
CA LYS A 148 -2.94 -0.31 16.72
C LYS A 148 -1.58 -0.43 16.05
N GLY A 149 -0.95 0.68 15.65
CA GLY A 149 0.38 0.68 15.04
C GLY A 149 0.41 0.14 13.61
N LEU A 150 -0.68 0.24 12.85
CA LEU A 150 -0.67 -0.16 11.44
C LEU A 150 0.25 0.76 10.64
N LYS A 151 1.07 0.14 9.79
CA LYS A 151 1.98 0.88 8.90
C LYS A 151 1.21 1.75 7.90
N GLU A 152 1.78 2.89 7.53
CA GLU A 152 1.17 3.88 6.64
C GLU A 152 0.71 3.26 5.31
N ASN A 153 1.49 2.33 4.73
CA ASN A 153 1.13 1.65 3.49
C ASN A 153 -0.15 0.80 3.65
N THR A 154 -0.30 0.11 4.79
CA THR A 154 -1.51 -0.65 5.11
C THR A 154 -2.70 0.28 5.29
N MET A 155 -2.50 1.41 5.99
CA MET A 155 -3.51 2.45 6.16
C MET A 155 -3.99 2.99 4.82
N HIS A 156 -3.07 3.27 3.87
CA HIS A 156 -3.43 3.70 2.52
C HIS A 156 -4.23 2.65 1.76
N SER A 157 -3.83 1.36 1.83
CA SER A 157 -4.55 0.28 1.17
C SER A 157 -5.95 0.11 1.74
N ARG A 158 -6.09 0.17 3.06
CA ARG A 158 -7.36 0.10 3.78
C ARG A 158 -8.29 1.25 3.40
N MET A 159 -7.80 2.47 3.46
CA MET A 159 -8.55 3.65 3.08
C MET A 159 -9.01 3.60 1.63
N ASN A 160 -8.17 3.13 0.69
CA ASN A 160 -8.54 3.00 -0.70
C ASN A 160 -9.61 1.91 -0.91
N ALA A 161 -9.55 0.78 -0.19
CA ALA A 161 -10.57 -0.25 -0.25
C ALA A 161 -11.93 0.25 0.28
N LEU A 162 -11.93 0.93 1.42
CA LEU A 162 -13.13 1.53 2.00
C LEU A 162 -13.70 2.63 1.10
N LYS A 163 -12.85 3.52 0.59
CA LYS A 163 -13.27 4.54 -0.37
C LYS A 163 -13.93 3.92 -1.60
N CYS A 164 -13.32 2.88 -2.18
CA CYS A 164 -13.88 2.19 -3.32
C CYS A 164 -15.27 1.58 -2.99
N TYR A 165 -15.44 0.98 -1.83
CA TYR A 165 -16.71 0.40 -1.41
C TYR A 165 -17.79 1.47 -1.20
N PHE A 166 -17.54 2.47 -0.34
CA PHE A 166 -18.57 3.45 0.01
C PHE A 166 -18.91 4.39 -1.14
N GLU A 167 -17.92 4.86 -1.90
CA GLU A 167 -18.15 5.82 -2.98
C GLU A 167 -18.58 5.17 -4.30
N GLN A 168 -18.12 3.93 -4.58
CA GLN A 168 -18.34 3.33 -5.90
C GLN A 168 -19.32 2.16 -5.90
N VAL A 169 -19.49 1.45 -4.77
CA VAL A 169 -20.47 0.35 -4.64
C VAL A 169 -21.75 0.86 -4.01
N LEU A 170 -21.67 1.67 -2.96
CA LEU A 170 -22.84 2.27 -2.31
C LEU A 170 -23.24 3.63 -2.91
N HIS A 171 -22.48 4.16 -3.86
CA HIS A 171 -22.73 5.45 -4.53
C HIS A 171 -22.95 6.62 -3.55
N ARG A 172 -22.28 6.57 -2.40
CA ARG A 172 -22.34 7.66 -1.44
C ARG A 172 -21.49 8.85 -1.91
N GLU A 173 -21.87 10.05 -1.48
CA GLU A 173 -21.07 11.24 -1.70
C GLU A 173 -19.64 11.05 -1.17
N LYS A 174 -18.71 11.85 -1.68
CA LYS A 174 -17.26 11.76 -1.39
C LYS A 174 -16.98 12.01 0.09
N MET A 175 -17.21 11.01 0.92
CA MET A 175 -17.08 11.08 2.38
C MET A 175 -15.64 10.95 2.90
N PHE A 176 -14.67 10.61 2.04
CA PHE A 176 -13.27 10.37 2.46
C PHE A 176 -12.35 11.59 2.33
N PHE A 177 -12.87 12.77 1.95
CA PHE A 177 -12.05 13.97 1.89
C PHE A 177 -11.60 14.45 3.27
N ASP A 178 -12.43 14.28 4.29
CA ASP A 178 -12.17 14.79 5.64
C ASP A 178 -11.33 13.84 6.50
N ILE A 179 -10.97 12.66 5.98
CA ILE A 179 -10.12 11.72 6.71
C ILE A 179 -8.66 11.95 6.28
N PRO A 180 -7.81 12.52 7.15
CA PRO A 180 -6.42 12.79 6.80
C PRO A 180 -5.67 11.49 6.54
N ARG A 181 -4.87 11.50 5.46
CA ARG A 181 -4.02 10.36 5.09
C ARG A 181 -2.67 10.46 5.78
N PRO A 182 -2.15 9.39 6.38
CA PRO A 182 -0.79 9.40 6.92
C PRO A 182 0.23 9.78 5.83
N LYS A 183 1.16 10.67 6.15
CA LYS A 183 2.26 10.99 5.23
C LYS A 183 3.13 9.74 5.04
N ARG A 184 3.44 9.39 3.79
CA ARG A 184 4.35 8.28 3.50
C ARG A 184 5.79 8.75 3.69
N PRO A 185 6.59 8.09 4.52
CA PRO A 185 8.01 8.39 4.58
C PRO A 185 8.66 8.08 3.22
N ILE A 186 9.52 8.97 2.76
CA ILE A 186 10.32 8.73 1.56
C ILE A 186 11.43 7.75 1.97
N GLN A 187 11.24 6.48 1.63
CA GLN A 187 12.25 5.46 1.86
C GLN A 187 13.13 5.32 0.61
N LEU A 188 14.43 5.48 0.80
CA LEU A 188 15.39 5.24 -0.26
C LEU A 188 15.40 3.74 -0.64
N PRO A 189 15.53 3.41 -1.94
CA PRO A 189 15.67 2.04 -2.38
C PRO A 189 16.88 1.37 -1.73
N LYS A 190 16.68 0.19 -1.16
CA LYS A 190 17.76 -0.63 -0.65
C LYS A 190 18.42 -1.36 -1.84
N VAL A 191 19.67 -1.05 -2.11
CA VAL A 191 20.43 -1.61 -3.23
C VAL A 191 21.57 -2.52 -2.76
N LEU A 192 21.91 -3.50 -3.58
CA LEU A 192 23.10 -4.32 -3.47
C LEU A 192 24.17 -3.74 -4.38
N ASN A 193 25.40 -3.59 -3.91
CA ASN A 193 26.52 -3.20 -4.73
C ASN A 193 27.00 -4.37 -5.61
N GLU A 194 27.90 -4.10 -6.56
CA GLU A 194 28.39 -5.10 -7.52
C GLU A 194 29.10 -6.27 -6.82
N THR A 195 29.86 -6.01 -5.75
CA THR A 195 30.57 -7.03 -4.98
C THR A 195 29.59 -7.94 -4.20
N GLU A 196 28.54 -7.38 -3.61
CA GLU A 196 27.48 -8.13 -2.93
C GLU A 196 26.69 -9.00 -3.91
N LEU A 197 26.39 -8.46 -5.10
CA LEU A 197 25.74 -9.23 -6.18
C LEU A 197 26.60 -10.39 -6.64
N ALA A 198 27.89 -10.15 -6.88
CA ALA A 198 28.83 -11.20 -7.27
C ALA A 198 28.90 -12.31 -6.21
N LYS A 199 29.06 -11.96 -4.93
CA LYS A 199 29.03 -12.93 -3.82
C LYS A 199 27.72 -13.73 -3.80
N MET A 200 26.57 -13.06 -3.94
CA MET A 200 25.25 -13.72 -3.95
C MET A 200 25.08 -14.66 -5.13
N PHE A 201 25.51 -14.28 -6.31
CA PHE A 201 25.42 -15.11 -7.51
C PHE A 201 26.36 -16.32 -7.45
N ASN A 202 27.56 -16.13 -6.90
CA ASN A 202 28.53 -17.22 -6.74
C ASN A 202 28.11 -18.23 -5.66
N ALA A 203 27.41 -17.78 -4.62
CA ALA A 203 26.89 -18.66 -3.55
C ALA A 203 25.79 -19.64 -4.02
N LEU A 204 25.24 -19.45 -5.22
CA LEU A 204 24.24 -20.35 -5.80
C LEU A 204 24.93 -21.52 -6.51
N THR A 205 24.51 -22.75 -6.18
CA THR A 205 24.94 -23.98 -6.87
C THR A 205 23.98 -24.37 -7.98
N ASN A 206 22.67 -24.19 -7.76
CA ASN A 206 21.64 -24.57 -8.71
C ASN A 206 21.62 -23.63 -9.92
N LYS A 207 21.89 -24.19 -11.12
CA LYS A 207 21.94 -23.43 -12.39
C LYS A 207 20.63 -22.74 -12.77
N LYS A 208 19.49 -23.36 -12.45
CA LYS A 208 18.17 -22.75 -12.66
C LYS A 208 17.96 -21.53 -11.77
N HIS A 209 18.34 -21.64 -10.50
CA HIS A 209 18.26 -20.51 -9.58
C HIS A 209 19.19 -19.36 -9.97
N LYS A 210 20.40 -19.68 -10.48
CA LYS A 210 21.30 -18.68 -11.09
C LYS A 210 20.65 -17.98 -12.25
N ALA A 211 20.13 -18.73 -13.23
CA ALA A 211 19.48 -18.18 -14.42
C ALA A 211 18.31 -17.27 -14.06
N ILE A 212 17.48 -17.65 -13.07
CA ILE A 212 16.37 -16.82 -12.57
C ILE A 212 16.87 -15.47 -12.03
N LEU A 213 17.85 -15.48 -11.12
CA LEU A 213 18.33 -14.24 -10.50
C LEU A 213 19.16 -13.39 -11.48
N PHE A 214 19.89 -14.01 -12.38
CA PHE A 214 20.59 -13.30 -13.47
C PHE A 214 19.60 -12.58 -14.38
N THR A 215 18.52 -13.26 -14.80
CA THR A 215 17.46 -12.66 -15.61
C THR A 215 16.81 -11.49 -14.90
N ALA A 216 16.50 -11.67 -13.59
CA ALA A 216 15.90 -10.61 -12.79
C ALA A 216 16.77 -9.36 -12.71
N TYR A 217 18.08 -9.53 -12.54
CA TYR A 217 19.04 -8.43 -12.44
C TYR A 217 19.38 -7.83 -13.81
N SER A 218 19.80 -8.66 -14.78
CA SER A 218 20.31 -8.20 -16.08
C SER A 218 19.30 -7.41 -16.91
N ALA A 219 18.00 -7.74 -16.77
CA ALA A 219 16.92 -7.05 -17.48
C ALA A 219 16.05 -6.17 -16.55
N GLY A 220 16.40 -6.02 -15.29
CA GLY A 220 15.69 -5.20 -14.32
C GLY A 220 14.23 -5.61 -14.10
N LEU A 221 13.90 -6.90 -14.20
CA LEU A 221 12.53 -7.39 -14.19
C LEU A 221 11.90 -7.42 -12.80
N ARG A 222 10.57 -7.27 -12.75
CA ARG A 222 9.79 -7.56 -11.54
C ARG A 222 9.70 -9.07 -11.31
N VAL A 223 9.53 -9.48 -10.05
CA VAL A 223 9.39 -10.91 -9.71
C VAL A 223 8.28 -11.60 -10.50
N SER A 224 7.15 -10.90 -10.73
CA SER A 224 6.05 -11.43 -11.54
C SER A 224 6.39 -11.53 -13.02
N GLU A 225 7.22 -10.64 -13.53
CA GLU A 225 7.67 -10.67 -14.93
C GLU A 225 8.63 -11.84 -15.16
N VAL A 226 9.57 -12.07 -14.24
CA VAL A 226 10.48 -13.23 -14.29
C VAL A 226 9.70 -14.54 -14.17
N ALA A 227 8.72 -14.62 -13.26
CA ALA A 227 7.94 -15.83 -13.04
C ALA A 227 7.12 -16.23 -14.29
N ASN A 228 6.54 -15.25 -14.98
CA ASN A 228 5.66 -15.47 -16.12
C ASN A 228 6.35 -15.30 -17.49
N LEU A 229 7.69 -15.16 -17.50
CA LEU A 229 8.45 -15.01 -18.74
C LEU A 229 8.35 -16.28 -19.59
N LYS A 230 7.92 -16.15 -20.82
CA LYS A 230 7.78 -17.27 -21.74
C LYS A 230 9.01 -17.43 -22.62
N LEU A 231 9.20 -18.62 -23.18
CA LEU A 231 10.25 -18.88 -24.15
C LEU A 231 10.10 -18.00 -25.40
N ALA A 232 8.85 -17.78 -25.85
CA ALA A 232 8.54 -16.94 -27.00
C ALA A 232 8.82 -15.45 -26.78
N ASP A 233 8.97 -15.00 -25.53
CA ASP A 233 9.27 -13.61 -25.19
C ASP A 233 10.75 -13.25 -25.42
N ILE A 234 11.62 -14.24 -25.66
CA ILE A 234 13.06 -14.06 -25.87
C ILE A 234 13.36 -13.92 -27.37
N ASP A 235 13.59 -12.70 -27.81
CA ASP A 235 14.05 -12.46 -29.19
C ASP A 235 15.59 -12.36 -29.24
N SER A 236 16.22 -13.48 -29.58
CA SER A 236 17.68 -13.55 -29.70
C SER A 236 18.23 -12.85 -30.97
N ARG A 237 17.40 -12.57 -31.98
CA ARG A 237 17.85 -11.85 -33.20
C ARG A 237 17.90 -10.35 -32.92
N ARG A 238 16.88 -9.80 -32.24
CA ARG A 238 16.81 -8.38 -31.88
C ARG A 238 17.50 -8.08 -30.57
N MET A 239 17.98 -9.08 -29.84
CA MET A 239 18.57 -8.95 -28.48
C MET A 239 17.63 -8.24 -27.52
N GLN A 240 16.36 -8.68 -27.49
CA GLN A 240 15.31 -8.09 -26.69
C GLN A 240 14.49 -9.16 -25.95
N ILE A 241 13.94 -8.75 -24.82
CA ILE A 241 12.94 -9.53 -24.08
C ILE A 241 11.63 -8.75 -24.12
N HIS A 242 10.57 -9.38 -24.60
CA HIS A 242 9.23 -8.83 -24.59
C HIS A 242 8.56 -9.06 -23.23
N ILE A 243 8.12 -8.01 -22.56
CA ILE A 243 7.41 -8.09 -21.29
C ILE A 243 5.95 -7.77 -21.52
N CYS A 244 5.14 -8.83 -21.63
CA CYS A 244 3.71 -8.72 -21.83
C CYS A 244 2.97 -8.32 -20.56
N ARG A 245 1.91 -7.52 -20.69
CA ARG A 245 0.97 -7.14 -19.62
C ARG A 245 1.65 -6.73 -18.32
N ALA A 246 2.70 -5.93 -18.42
CA ALA A 246 3.34 -5.31 -17.27
C ALA A 246 2.33 -4.53 -16.43
N LYS A 247 2.74 -4.04 -15.25
CA LYS A 247 1.87 -3.23 -14.37
C LYS A 247 1.23 -2.09 -15.18
N GLY A 248 -0.11 -2.06 -15.24
CA GLY A 248 -0.87 -1.11 -16.07
C GLY A 248 -1.23 -1.64 -17.45
N LYS A 249 -1.11 -2.95 -17.73
CA LYS A 249 -1.48 -3.63 -18.99
C LYS A 249 -0.73 -3.11 -20.22
N LYS A 250 0.46 -2.49 -20.03
CA LYS A 250 1.32 -2.02 -21.14
C LYS A 250 2.46 -3.00 -21.34
N ASP A 251 2.71 -3.32 -22.60
CA ASP A 251 3.86 -4.12 -23.02
C ASP A 251 5.09 -3.23 -23.13
N ARG A 252 6.27 -3.82 -22.98
CA ARG A 252 7.55 -3.17 -23.22
C ARG A 252 8.61 -4.16 -23.64
N TYR A 253 9.62 -3.67 -24.34
CA TYR A 253 10.83 -4.41 -24.63
C TYR A 253 11.94 -3.98 -23.68
N VAL A 254 12.74 -4.95 -23.23
CA VAL A 254 13.95 -4.69 -22.45
C VAL A 254 15.14 -5.34 -23.13
N HIS A 255 16.33 -4.81 -22.92
CA HIS A 255 17.56 -5.34 -23.51
C HIS A 255 17.87 -6.74 -23.00
N LEU A 256 18.23 -7.64 -23.91
CA LEU A 256 18.76 -8.97 -23.64
C LEU A 256 20.29 -8.92 -23.78
N SER A 257 20.98 -9.01 -22.65
CA SER A 257 22.45 -9.05 -22.65
C SER A 257 22.96 -10.31 -23.37
N PRO A 258 24.02 -10.23 -24.20
CA PRO A 258 24.64 -11.41 -24.82
C PRO A 258 25.03 -12.48 -23.80
N VAL A 259 25.61 -12.07 -22.68
CA VAL A 259 25.98 -12.97 -21.59
C VAL A 259 24.76 -13.67 -20.99
N LEU A 260 23.67 -12.93 -20.79
CA LEU A 260 22.42 -13.54 -20.32
C LEU A 260 21.87 -14.54 -21.32
N LEU A 261 21.88 -14.23 -22.62
CA LEU A 261 21.41 -15.14 -23.67
C LEU A 261 22.19 -16.48 -23.64
N ASP A 262 23.50 -16.42 -23.52
CA ASP A 262 24.34 -17.63 -23.45
C ASP A 262 24.06 -18.46 -22.19
N ILE A 263 23.87 -17.80 -21.05
CA ILE A 263 23.47 -18.47 -19.80
C ILE A 263 22.10 -19.14 -19.96
N LEU A 264 21.12 -18.48 -20.59
CA LEU A 264 19.80 -19.06 -20.82
C LEU A 264 19.86 -20.24 -21.78
N ARG A 265 20.67 -20.17 -22.84
CA ARG A 265 20.91 -21.31 -23.76
C ARG A 265 21.52 -22.51 -23.02
N GLN A 266 22.54 -22.28 -22.19
CA GLN A 266 23.14 -23.33 -21.37
C GLN A 266 22.10 -23.92 -20.39
N TYR A 267 21.34 -23.08 -19.70
CA TYR A 267 20.27 -23.51 -18.81
C TYR A 267 19.27 -24.43 -19.53
N LEU A 268 18.77 -24.02 -20.72
CA LEU A 268 17.79 -24.79 -21.49
C LEU A 268 18.35 -26.14 -22.00
N ARG A 269 19.65 -26.21 -22.33
CA ARG A 269 20.31 -27.49 -22.71
C ARG A 269 20.36 -28.47 -21.54
N MET A 270 20.49 -27.96 -20.32
CA MET A 270 20.61 -28.78 -19.11
C MET A 270 19.25 -29.19 -18.52
N CYS A 271 18.16 -28.53 -18.89
CA CYS A 271 16.84 -28.84 -18.36
C CYS A 271 16.29 -30.16 -18.90
N LYS A 272 15.92 -31.04 -17.97
CA LYS A 272 15.20 -32.28 -18.27
C LYS A 272 14.03 -32.42 -17.30
N PRO A 273 12.76 -32.40 -17.76
CA PRO A 273 12.32 -32.10 -19.14
C PRO A 273 12.59 -30.65 -19.52
N ARG A 274 12.66 -30.37 -20.83
CA ARG A 274 12.77 -28.99 -21.33
C ARG A 274 11.48 -28.22 -21.05
N PRO A 275 11.58 -26.94 -20.66
CA PRO A 275 10.43 -26.08 -20.55
C PRO A 275 9.64 -25.99 -21.85
N LYS A 276 8.31 -25.99 -21.78
CA LYS A 276 7.42 -25.96 -22.96
C LYS A 276 6.89 -24.55 -23.23
N GLU A 277 6.46 -23.85 -22.23
CA GLU A 277 5.82 -22.54 -22.35
C GLU A 277 6.62 -21.45 -21.63
N TYR A 278 6.83 -21.61 -20.32
CA TYR A 278 7.53 -20.63 -19.53
C TYR A 278 9.03 -20.87 -19.52
N LEU A 279 9.83 -19.80 -19.55
CA LEU A 279 11.28 -19.93 -19.47
C LEU A 279 11.71 -20.66 -18.19
N PHE A 280 11.03 -20.40 -17.08
CA PHE A 280 11.25 -21.04 -15.79
C PHE A 280 9.98 -21.77 -15.34
N GLU A 281 9.87 -23.04 -15.69
CA GLU A 281 8.76 -23.89 -15.26
C GLU A 281 9.05 -24.59 -13.92
N SER A 282 8.01 -24.75 -13.11
CA SER A 282 8.08 -25.60 -11.93
C SER A 282 8.15 -27.07 -12.33
N SER A 283 9.11 -27.81 -11.78
CA SER A 283 9.23 -29.26 -12.05
C SER A 283 8.02 -30.07 -11.53
N GLN A 284 7.28 -29.52 -10.56
CA GLN A 284 6.13 -30.18 -9.96
C GLN A 284 4.83 -29.95 -10.75
N THR A 285 4.62 -28.70 -11.23
CA THR A 285 3.34 -28.29 -11.82
C THR A 285 3.43 -28.04 -13.33
N GLN A 286 4.62 -28.05 -13.92
CA GLN A 286 4.91 -27.68 -15.30
C GLN A 286 4.28 -26.34 -15.72
N SER A 287 4.10 -25.46 -14.77
CA SER A 287 3.55 -24.11 -14.94
C SER A 287 4.55 -23.06 -14.50
N ALA A 288 4.17 -21.78 -14.64
CA ALA A 288 4.97 -20.65 -14.19
C ALA A 288 5.47 -20.82 -12.74
N TYR A 289 6.69 -20.41 -12.50
CA TYR A 289 7.31 -20.55 -11.17
C TYR A 289 6.59 -19.65 -10.15
N PRO A 290 6.17 -20.19 -8.98
CA PRO A 290 5.48 -19.36 -7.98
C PRO A 290 6.35 -18.19 -7.50
N HIS A 291 5.78 -17.00 -7.41
CA HIS A 291 6.49 -15.78 -6.95
C HIS A 291 7.17 -15.99 -5.59
N ARG A 292 6.50 -16.70 -4.67
CA ARG A 292 7.05 -16.97 -3.34
C ARG A 292 8.30 -17.82 -3.41
N THR A 293 8.38 -18.76 -4.36
CA THR A 293 9.57 -19.58 -4.57
C THR A 293 10.74 -18.74 -5.06
N LEU A 294 10.51 -17.79 -6.00
CA LEU A 294 11.56 -16.87 -6.43
C LEU A 294 12.07 -16.00 -5.27
N GLN A 295 11.17 -15.53 -4.41
CA GLN A 295 11.55 -14.79 -3.20
C GLN A 295 12.38 -15.65 -2.25
N GLN A 296 12.04 -16.92 -2.10
CA GLN A 296 12.80 -17.87 -1.27
C GLN A 296 14.18 -18.15 -1.87
N ILE A 297 14.29 -18.35 -3.18
CA ILE A 297 15.58 -18.51 -3.88
C ILE A 297 16.49 -17.32 -3.58
N PHE A 298 15.98 -16.09 -3.73
CA PHE A 298 16.73 -14.89 -3.40
C PHE A 298 17.15 -14.86 -1.92
N SER A 299 16.23 -15.16 -1.01
CA SER A 299 16.51 -15.16 0.44
C SER A 299 17.56 -16.18 0.82
N ASN A 300 17.54 -17.37 0.20
CA ASN A 300 18.55 -18.41 0.42
C ASN A 300 19.91 -17.97 -0.14
N ALA A 301 19.96 -17.45 -1.37
CA ALA A 301 21.18 -16.92 -1.98
C ALA A 301 21.81 -15.81 -1.14
N LYS A 302 21.00 -14.87 -0.66
CA LYS A 302 21.43 -13.80 0.24
C LYS A 302 22.05 -14.33 1.52
N ARG A 303 21.41 -15.33 2.13
CA ARG A 303 21.88 -15.97 3.37
C ARG A 303 23.21 -16.68 3.15
N SER A 304 23.30 -17.50 2.09
CA SER A 304 24.53 -18.25 1.74
C SER A 304 25.70 -17.28 1.42
N ALA A 305 25.42 -16.09 0.89
CA ALA A 305 26.43 -15.08 0.63
C ALA A 305 26.81 -14.23 1.86
N GLY A 306 26.21 -14.48 3.03
CA GLY A 306 26.48 -13.72 4.26
C GLY A 306 26.01 -12.25 4.22
N ILE A 307 25.07 -11.90 3.33
CA ILE A 307 24.59 -10.53 3.18
C ILE A 307 23.57 -10.20 4.27
N ARG A 308 23.91 -9.28 5.19
CA ARG A 308 23.06 -8.87 6.32
C ARG A 308 22.02 -7.82 5.98
N LYS A 309 22.16 -7.12 4.85
CA LYS A 309 21.21 -6.07 4.42
C LYS A 309 19.78 -6.60 4.35
N GLU A 310 18.80 -5.81 4.81
CA GLU A 310 17.38 -6.11 4.68
C GLU A 310 16.88 -5.82 3.27
N VAL A 311 17.19 -6.69 2.34
CA VAL A 311 16.84 -6.62 0.93
C VAL A 311 16.00 -7.82 0.52
N GLY A 312 15.14 -7.64 -0.49
CA GLY A 312 14.35 -8.68 -1.12
C GLY A 312 14.63 -8.76 -2.61
N ILE A 313 13.98 -9.67 -3.34
CA ILE A 313 14.21 -9.88 -4.77
C ILE A 313 14.02 -8.60 -5.62
N HIS A 314 13.13 -7.69 -5.20
CA HIS A 314 12.96 -6.39 -5.85
C HIS A 314 14.21 -5.49 -5.77
N SER A 315 15.10 -5.75 -4.82
CA SER A 315 16.37 -5.02 -4.73
C SER A 315 17.30 -5.32 -5.91
N LEU A 316 17.16 -6.47 -6.61
CA LEU A 316 17.88 -6.72 -7.86
C LEU A 316 17.53 -5.68 -8.92
N ARG A 317 16.25 -5.38 -9.08
CA ARG A 317 15.78 -4.34 -10.00
C ARG A 317 16.17 -2.95 -9.54
N HIS A 318 16.17 -2.68 -8.24
CA HIS A 318 16.65 -1.40 -7.70
C HIS A 318 18.16 -1.23 -7.95
N SER A 319 18.95 -2.28 -7.71
CA SER A 319 20.39 -2.29 -7.98
C SER A 319 20.67 -2.12 -9.47
N PHE A 320 19.95 -2.81 -10.35
CA PHE A 320 20.06 -2.63 -11.80
C PHE A 320 19.85 -1.16 -12.21
N ALA A 321 18.76 -0.55 -11.73
CA ALA A 321 18.45 0.84 -12.05
C ALA A 321 19.52 1.82 -11.52
N THR A 322 19.99 1.61 -10.29
CA THR A 322 21.04 2.44 -9.68
C THR A 322 22.36 2.28 -10.42
N HIS A 323 22.76 1.05 -10.75
CA HIS A 323 24.00 0.78 -11.49
C HIS A 323 23.97 1.34 -12.92
N LEU A 324 22.81 1.32 -13.61
CA LEU A 324 22.66 2.01 -14.90
C LEU A 324 22.86 3.52 -14.76
N LEU A 325 22.25 4.11 -13.74
CA LEU A 325 22.37 5.54 -13.46
C LEU A 325 23.82 5.92 -13.12
N GLU A 326 24.50 5.10 -12.31
CA GLU A 326 25.94 5.28 -11.97
C GLU A 326 26.89 5.13 -13.15
N LYS A 327 26.43 4.42 -14.20
CA LYS A 327 27.12 4.30 -15.50
C LYS A 327 26.76 5.41 -16.49
N GLY A 328 25.99 6.42 -16.06
CA GLY A 328 25.63 7.57 -16.87
C GLY A 328 24.41 7.39 -17.78
N THR A 329 23.65 6.31 -17.61
CA THR A 329 22.41 6.13 -18.42
C THR A 329 21.37 7.17 -17.99
N ASP A 330 20.79 7.88 -18.96
CA ASP A 330 19.74 8.88 -18.71
C ASP A 330 18.55 8.24 -18.03
N ILE A 331 18.02 8.93 -17.01
CA ILE A 331 16.90 8.47 -16.19
C ILE A 331 15.62 8.21 -16.99
N ARG A 332 15.45 8.87 -18.14
CA ARG A 332 14.32 8.67 -19.06
C ARG A 332 14.37 7.28 -19.67
N TYR A 333 15.53 6.83 -20.11
CA TYR A 333 15.72 5.46 -20.62
C TYR A 333 15.54 4.43 -19.51
N ILE A 334 16.06 4.70 -18.30
CA ILE A 334 15.85 3.82 -17.15
C ILE A 334 14.36 3.70 -16.84
N LYS A 335 13.60 4.79 -16.88
CA LYS A 335 12.12 4.78 -16.71
C LYS A 335 11.45 3.86 -17.72
N GLU A 336 11.83 3.91 -19.00
CA GLU A 336 11.26 3.10 -20.07
C GLU A 336 11.60 1.61 -19.90
N ILE A 337 12.87 1.28 -19.69
CA ILE A 337 13.31 -0.10 -19.42
C ILE A 337 12.56 -0.70 -18.24
N LEU A 338 12.42 0.07 -17.18
CA LEU A 338 11.69 -0.37 -15.99
C LEU A 338 10.16 -0.38 -16.22
N GLY A 339 9.62 0.28 -17.21
CA GLY A 339 8.17 0.44 -17.42
C GLY A 339 7.52 1.16 -16.23
N HIS A 340 8.08 2.29 -15.82
CA HIS A 340 7.48 3.17 -14.84
C HIS A 340 6.56 4.16 -15.52
N PHE A 341 5.29 4.20 -15.11
CA PHE A 341 4.32 5.16 -15.65
C PHE A 341 4.70 6.60 -15.32
N ASN A 342 5.16 6.84 -14.09
CA ASN A 342 5.53 8.17 -13.60
C ASN A 342 7.04 8.22 -13.36
N ILE A 343 7.71 9.26 -13.89
CA ILE A 343 9.13 9.52 -13.73
C ILE A 343 9.53 9.63 -12.24
N ARG A 344 8.67 10.18 -11.39
CA ARG A 344 8.88 10.26 -9.92
C ARG A 344 9.21 8.92 -9.28
N THR A 345 8.76 7.80 -9.89
CA THR A 345 9.11 6.46 -9.40
C THR A 345 10.57 6.12 -9.69
N THR A 346 11.15 6.71 -10.74
CA THR A 346 12.54 6.50 -11.15
C THR A 346 13.48 7.52 -10.47
N GLU A 347 13.02 8.74 -10.23
CA GLU A 347 13.76 9.80 -9.52
C GLU A 347 14.27 9.37 -8.13
N ARG A 348 13.62 8.37 -7.52
CA ARG A 348 14.09 7.79 -6.26
C ARG A 348 15.50 7.21 -6.34
N TYR A 349 15.98 6.84 -7.52
CA TYR A 349 17.35 6.34 -7.72
C TYR A 349 18.39 7.45 -7.73
N LEU A 350 18.02 8.69 -8.11
CA LEU A 350 18.90 9.85 -8.04
C LEU A 350 19.38 10.10 -6.60
N HIS A 351 18.53 9.89 -5.62
CA HIS A 351 18.87 10.06 -4.20
C HIS A 351 19.79 8.97 -3.65
N VAL A 352 20.01 7.88 -4.37
CA VAL A 352 20.86 6.75 -3.96
C VAL A 352 22.22 6.81 -4.67
N SER A 353 22.24 7.29 -5.90
CA SER A 353 23.45 7.41 -6.70
C SER A 353 24.27 8.65 -6.24
N LYS A 354 25.21 8.42 -5.33
CA LYS A 354 26.14 9.47 -4.88
C LYS A 354 27.25 9.78 -5.88
N LYS A 355 27.56 8.85 -6.79
CA LYS A 355 28.68 9.00 -7.75
C LYS A 355 28.50 10.16 -8.71
N GLN A 356 27.27 10.45 -9.15
CA GLN A 356 27.00 11.56 -10.06
C GLN A 356 27.23 12.93 -9.42
N LEU A 357 26.96 13.08 -8.12
CA LEU A 357 27.19 14.33 -7.40
C LEU A 357 28.69 14.60 -7.13
N VAL A 358 29.49 13.53 -7.04
CA VAL A 358 30.95 13.63 -6.80
C VAL A 358 31.71 13.88 -8.11
N ASN A 359 31.17 13.46 -9.25
CA ASN A 359 31.81 13.59 -10.56
C ASN A 359 31.27 14.78 -11.38
N VAL A 360 30.58 15.71 -10.76
CA VAL A 360 30.22 16.98 -11.42
C VAL A 360 31.51 17.82 -11.53
N VAL A 361 32.05 17.85 -12.74
CA VAL A 361 33.13 18.80 -13.06
C VAL A 361 32.51 20.20 -13.15
N SER A 362 33.07 21.15 -12.44
CA SER A 362 32.58 22.52 -12.51
C SER A 362 32.81 23.06 -13.93
N PRO A 363 31.80 23.67 -14.57
CA PRO A 363 32.05 24.37 -15.83
C PRO A 363 33.18 25.39 -15.74
N PHE A 364 33.42 25.92 -14.56
CA PHE A 364 34.55 26.83 -14.30
C PHE A 364 35.91 26.13 -14.40
N ASP A 365 36.01 24.86 -13.99
CA ASP A 365 37.26 24.10 -14.11
C ASP A 365 37.66 23.86 -15.57
N ASP A 366 36.67 23.65 -16.43
CA ASP A 366 36.89 23.52 -17.88
C ASP A 366 37.22 24.86 -18.51
N LEU A 367 36.53 25.91 -18.12
CA LEU A 367 36.77 27.28 -18.55
C LEU A 367 38.16 27.77 -18.13
N TRP A 368 38.57 27.46 -16.92
CA TRP A 368 39.91 27.78 -16.40
C TRP A 368 41.02 27.11 -17.20
N LYS A 369 40.80 25.89 -17.65
CA LYS A 369 41.77 25.12 -18.42
C LYS A 369 41.83 25.54 -19.90
N SER A 370 40.68 25.95 -20.47
CA SER A 370 40.54 26.23 -21.91
C SER A 370 40.84 27.68 -22.28
N GLU A 371 40.59 28.64 -21.39
CA GLU A 371 40.56 30.06 -21.73
C GLU A 371 41.67 30.92 -21.03
N ASN A 372 42.72 30.33 -20.44
CA ASN A 372 43.79 31.03 -19.77
C ASN A 372 43.33 32.18 -18.81
N ILE A 373 42.39 31.86 -17.95
CA ILE A 373 41.87 32.82 -16.98
C ILE A 373 42.93 33.06 -15.88
N GLU A 374 43.33 34.31 -15.68
CA GLU A 374 44.21 34.75 -14.58
C GLU A 374 43.36 35.30 -13.42
N TRP A 375 43.89 35.18 -12.19
CA TRP A 375 43.23 35.76 -11.01
C TRP A 375 44.20 36.60 -10.19
#